data_bd09447fa7668e0493791e01f9ad8b4e
#
_entry.id   bd09447fa7668e0493791e01f9ad8b4e
#
_cell.length_a   1.000
_cell.length_b   1.000
_cell.length_c   1.000
_cell.angle_alpha   90.00
_cell.angle_beta   90.00
_cell.angle_gamma   90.00
#
_symmetry.space_group_name_H-M   'P 1'
#
loop_
_entity.id
_entity.type
_entity.pdbx_description
1 polymer ?
#
loop_
_entity_poly.entity_id
_entity_poly.type
_entity_poly.pdbx_seq_one_letter_code
_entity_poly.pdbx_strand_id
1 'polypeptide(L)'
;PQVIRIVLADPETGAMKADRYLRNRHKDAKGTYYDGFVIADPGIYDVYAYNFDTEATLIRDAANYDLITAYTNEIASHLRSKLYSRSRSGGSKAGDDERIVYDADHLFVSAVEGVTINYSDKLDTLYTPEGGYFEAESVVKSYYIQVKVKGMKYVSSAVAVLGGMAGSVQITSREVNYK
;
A
#
# COMPACT_ATOMS: atom_id res chain seq x y z
N PRO A 1 0.25 -11.40 2.93
CA PRO A 1 1.61 -11.06 2.49
C PRO A 1 2.61 -12.18 2.82
N GLN A 2 3.71 -12.25 2.05
CA GLN A 2 4.80 -13.20 2.28
C GLN A 2 6.05 -12.51 2.85
N VAL A 3 6.17 -11.22 2.60
CA VAL A 3 7.32 -10.41 3.00
C VAL A 3 6.83 -9.08 3.55
N ILE A 4 7.35 -8.70 4.72
CA ILE A 4 7.16 -7.38 5.31
C ILE A 4 8.51 -6.67 5.28
N ARG A 5 8.53 -5.43 4.81
CA ARG A 5 9.68 -4.54 4.99
C ARG A 5 9.42 -3.66 6.20
N ILE A 6 10.36 -3.66 7.15
CA ILE A 6 10.39 -2.71 8.27
C ILE A 6 11.52 -1.72 8.03
N VAL A 7 11.26 -0.46 8.31
CA VAL A 7 12.20 0.64 8.11
C VAL A 7 12.23 1.50 9.37
N LEU A 8 13.42 1.86 9.80
CA LEU A 8 13.68 2.83 10.85
C LEU A 8 14.16 4.12 10.19
N ALA A 9 13.48 5.21 10.44
CA ALA A 9 13.76 6.52 9.89
C ALA A 9 14.18 7.51 10.98
N ASP A 10 14.97 8.46 10.59
CA ASP A 10 15.34 9.60 11.41
C ASP A 10 14.12 10.51 11.63
N PRO A 11 13.72 10.80 12.86
CA PRO A 11 12.50 11.56 13.13
C PRO A 11 12.58 13.03 12.73
N GLU A 12 13.78 13.59 12.51
CA GLU A 12 13.94 14.99 12.08
C GLU A 12 13.91 15.15 10.56
N THR A 13 14.40 14.16 9.83
CA THR A 13 14.58 14.25 8.37
C THR A 13 13.71 13.27 7.58
N GLY A 14 13.06 12.35 8.27
CA GLY A 14 12.33 11.23 7.64
C GLY A 14 13.22 10.22 6.91
N ALA A 15 14.53 10.44 6.87
CA ALA A 15 15.47 9.62 6.09
C ALA A 15 15.67 8.24 6.71
N MET A 16 15.66 7.21 5.87
CA MET A 16 15.92 5.84 6.30
C MET A 16 17.32 5.71 6.91
N LYS A 17 17.40 5.11 8.09
CA LYS A 17 18.65 4.77 8.79
C LYS A 17 18.94 3.28 8.77
N ALA A 18 17.90 2.44 8.87
CA ALA A 18 18.02 0.99 8.80
C ALA A 18 16.77 0.39 8.22
N ASP A 19 16.88 -0.76 7.58
CA ASP A 19 15.71 -1.55 7.15
C ASP A 19 15.99 -3.05 7.18
N ARG A 20 14.90 -3.82 7.13
CA ARG A 20 14.95 -5.27 7.05
C ARG A 20 13.70 -5.82 6.36
N TYR A 21 13.91 -6.94 5.66
CA TYR A 21 12.81 -7.75 5.10
C TYR A 21 12.53 -8.92 6.04
N LEU A 22 11.33 -8.95 6.60
CA LEU A 22 10.85 -10.00 7.49
C LEU A 22 10.12 -11.05 6.65
N ARG A 23 10.59 -12.29 6.70
CA ARG A 23 10.05 -13.42 5.94
C ARG A 23 9.54 -14.55 6.83
N ASN A 24 9.88 -14.50 8.11
CA ASN A 24 9.49 -15.51 9.07
C ASN A 24 8.04 -15.27 9.51
N ARG A 25 7.12 -15.96 8.87
CA ARG A 25 5.69 -15.78 9.02
C ARG A 25 5.13 -16.81 10.00
N HIS A 26 4.38 -16.35 10.97
CA HIS A 26 3.66 -17.16 11.94
C HIS A 26 2.16 -16.88 11.88
N LYS A 27 1.38 -17.85 12.34
CA LYS A 27 -0.06 -17.72 12.47
C LYS A 27 -0.49 -18.31 13.80
N ASP A 28 -1.25 -17.55 14.56
CA ASP A 28 -1.86 -17.97 15.82
C ASP A 28 -3.36 -17.65 15.86
N ALA A 29 -3.99 -17.77 17.03
CA ALA A 29 -5.40 -17.47 17.22
C ALA A 29 -5.74 -15.96 17.07
N LYS A 30 -4.75 -15.06 17.19
CA LYS A 30 -4.92 -13.61 17.07
C LYS A 30 -4.71 -13.12 15.64
N GLY A 31 -4.03 -13.90 14.80
CA GLY A 31 -3.79 -13.53 13.41
C GLY A 31 -2.48 -14.01 12.84
N THR A 32 -1.99 -13.27 11.85
CA THR A 32 -0.69 -13.51 11.23
C THR A 32 0.30 -12.44 11.67
N TYR A 33 1.48 -12.86 12.09
CA TYR A 33 2.57 -11.95 12.45
C TYR A 33 3.89 -12.39 11.79
N TYR A 34 4.82 -11.47 11.76
CA TYR A 34 6.17 -11.67 11.22
C TYR A 34 7.17 -11.28 12.28
N ASP A 35 8.23 -12.06 12.42
CA ASP A 35 9.34 -11.72 13.28
C ASP A 35 10.66 -11.64 12.50
N GLY A 36 11.65 -11.05 13.12
CA GLY A 36 12.98 -10.87 12.60
C GLY A 36 13.73 -9.85 13.45
N PHE A 37 14.88 -9.43 12.96
CA PHE A 37 15.68 -8.41 13.64
C PHE A 37 16.15 -7.35 12.66
N VAL A 38 16.30 -6.14 13.14
CA VAL A 38 16.95 -5.02 12.48
C VAL A 38 18.13 -4.57 13.33
N ILE A 39 19.22 -4.18 12.70
CA ILE A 39 20.40 -3.65 13.39
C ILE A 39 20.37 -2.14 13.19
N ALA A 40 20.41 -1.40 14.30
CA ALA A 40 20.47 0.05 14.30
C ALA A 40 21.27 0.54 15.51
N ASP A 41 21.81 1.75 15.40
CA ASP A 41 22.44 2.43 16.53
C ASP A 41 21.37 2.82 17.59
N PRO A 42 21.76 2.98 18.87
CA PRO A 42 20.86 3.52 19.88
C PRO A 42 20.35 4.90 19.50
N GLY A 43 19.06 5.15 19.70
CA GLY A 43 18.44 6.40 19.32
C GLY A 43 16.91 6.36 19.32
N ILE A 44 16.29 7.42 18.84
CA ILE A 44 14.87 7.51 18.61
C ILE A 44 14.61 7.45 17.10
N TYR A 45 13.64 6.66 16.70
CA TYR A 45 13.31 6.42 15.30
C TYR A 45 11.80 6.48 15.06
N ASP A 46 11.42 6.95 13.90
CA ASP A 46 10.10 6.70 13.36
C ASP A 46 10.13 5.39 12.56
N VAL A 47 9.25 4.48 12.91
CA VAL A 47 9.25 3.12 12.36
C VAL A 47 8.02 2.91 11.49
N TYR A 48 8.24 2.44 10.28
CA TYR A 48 7.15 2.01 9.41
C TYR A 48 7.43 0.62 8.82
N ALA A 49 6.36 -0.11 8.65
CA ALA A 49 6.42 -1.45 8.06
C ALA A 49 5.28 -1.62 7.05
N TYR A 50 5.56 -2.32 5.96
CA TYR A 50 4.57 -2.61 4.92
C TYR A 50 4.89 -3.91 4.20
N ASN A 51 3.87 -4.54 3.58
CA ASN A 51 4.14 -5.71 2.76
C ASN A 51 4.78 -5.30 1.42
N PHE A 52 5.80 -6.05 1.04
CA PHE A 52 6.65 -5.76 -0.12
C PHE A 52 6.42 -6.72 -1.30
N ASP A 53 5.35 -7.48 -1.25
CA ASP A 53 4.98 -8.50 -2.23
C ASP A 53 3.73 -8.13 -3.04
N THR A 54 3.56 -6.83 -3.31
CA THR A 54 2.51 -6.29 -4.17
C THR A 54 2.97 -6.25 -5.63
N GLU A 55 2.04 -6.47 -6.56
CA GLU A 55 2.29 -6.45 -8.01
C GLU A 55 1.73 -5.20 -8.68
N ALA A 56 0.46 -4.88 -8.42
CA ALA A 56 -0.22 -3.72 -8.99
C ALA A 56 -0.05 -2.45 -8.14
N THR A 57 0.14 -2.58 -6.83
CA THR A 57 0.43 -1.47 -5.92
C THR A 57 1.94 -1.25 -5.84
N LEU A 58 2.39 -0.09 -6.28
CA LEU A 58 3.79 0.31 -6.31
C LEU A 58 4.08 1.30 -5.20
N ILE A 59 5.33 1.31 -4.72
CA ILE A 59 5.81 2.21 -3.68
C ILE A 59 6.90 3.11 -4.26
N ARG A 60 6.78 4.41 -4.07
CA ARG A 60 7.83 5.39 -4.34
C ARG A 60 8.31 6.04 -3.05
N ASP A 61 9.49 6.64 -3.10
CA ASP A 61 10.13 7.34 -1.98
C ASP A 61 10.26 6.47 -0.72
N ALA A 62 10.49 5.17 -0.91
CA ALA A 62 10.47 4.13 0.12
C ALA A 62 11.60 4.26 1.17
N ALA A 63 12.50 5.22 1.02
CA ALA A 63 13.60 5.54 1.94
C ALA A 63 13.34 6.80 2.78
N ASN A 64 12.10 7.33 2.75
CA ASN A 64 11.75 8.51 3.52
C ASN A 64 10.35 8.37 4.14
N TYR A 65 10.27 8.55 5.45
CA TYR A 65 9.02 8.43 6.24
C TYR A 65 7.94 9.40 5.77
N ASP A 66 8.31 10.65 5.51
CA ASP A 66 7.36 11.71 5.17
C ASP A 66 6.90 11.68 3.71
N LEU A 67 7.66 11.00 2.83
CA LEU A 67 7.43 11.01 1.39
C LEU A 67 6.92 9.67 0.84
N ILE A 68 7.08 8.59 1.59
CA ILE A 68 6.72 7.24 1.11
C ILE A 68 5.26 7.17 0.67
N THR A 69 5.05 6.83 -0.58
CA THR A 69 3.74 6.89 -1.23
C THR A 69 3.44 5.60 -1.98
N ALA A 70 2.26 5.05 -1.77
CA ALA A 70 1.72 3.96 -2.56
C ALA A 70 0.83 4.49 -3.68
N TYR A 71 0.93 3.90 -4.85
CA TYR A 71 0.10 4.20 -6.01
C TYR A 71 -0.15 2.94 -6.83
N THR A 72 -1.20 2.97 -7.66
CA THR A 72 -1.54 1.82 -8.50
C THR A 72 -0.95 2.00 -9.90
N ASN A 73 -0.42 0.93 -10.47
CA ASN A 73 0.15 0.96 -11.81
C ASN A 73 -0.93 1.22 -12.88
N GLU A 74 -0.60 2.02 -13.88
CA GLU A 74 -1.50 2.31 -15.00
C GLU A 74 -1.56 1.15 -15.99
N ILE A 75 -2.75 0.92 -16.52
CA ILE A 75 -2.94 -0.02 -17.61
C ILE A 75 -2.28 0.55 -18.88
N ALA A 76 -1.41 -0.22 -19.49
CA ALA A 76 -0.68 0.18 -20.68
C ALA A 76 -1.63 0.66 -21.80
N SER A 77 -1.25 1.73 -22.51
CA SER A 77 -2.08 2.41 -23.49
C SER A 77 -2.64 1.51 -24.62
N HIS A 78 -1.89 0.47 -25.00
CA HIS A 78 -2.36 -0.50 -26.01
C HIS A 78 -3.49 -1.42 -25.49
N LEU A 79 -3.56 -1.66 -24.18
CA LEU A 79 -4.65 -2.39 -23.54
C LEU A 79 -5.86 -1.47 -23.31
N ARG A 80 -5.64 -0.19 -23.01
CA ARG A 80 -6.70 0.82 -22.94
C ARG A 80 -7.49 0.89 -24.24
N SER A 81 -6.80 0.97 -25.37
CA SER A 81 -7.46 1.02 -26.69
C SER A 81 -8.32 -0.22 -26.98
N LYS A 82 -7.92 -1.41 -26.50
CA LYS A 82 -8.72 -2.63 -26.62
C LYS A 82 -9.97 -2.62 -25.73
N LEU A 83 -9.88 -2.04 -24.53
CA LEU A 83 -11.02 -1.89 -23.62
C LEU A 83 -12.05 -0.90 -24.18
N TYR A 84 -11.60 0.22 -24.75
CA TYR A 84 -12.46 1.28 -25.28
C TYR A 84 -12.91 1.09 -26.74
N SER A 85 -12.15 0.38 -27.58
CA SER A 85 -12.52 0.18 -28.98
C SER A 85 -13.81 -0.62 -29.18
N ARG A 86 -14.23 -1.38 -28.18
CA ARG A 86 -15.53 -2.08 -28.16
C ARG A 86 -16.71 -1.24 -27.68
N SER A 87 -16.47 -0.03 -27.17
CA SER A 87 -17.48 0.86 -26.58
C SER A 87 -17.91 2.02 -27.50
N ARG A 88 -17.67 1.94 -28.80
CA ARG A 88 -17.82 3.07 -29.74
C ARG A 88 -19.26 3.41 -30.16
N SER A 89 -20.29 3.07 -29.41
CA SER A 89 -21.67 3.46 -29.74
C SER A 89 -22.42 4.14 -28.59
N GLY A 90 -21.84 5.14 -27.99
CA GLY A 90 -22.54 5.94 -26.99
C GLY A 90 -21.58 6.93 -26.35
N GLY A 91 -21.68 8.19 -26.79
CA GLY A 91 -20.77 9.24 -26.39
C GLY A 91 -20.67 9.47 -24.88
N SER A 92 -19.70 8.84 -24.28
CA SER A 92 -19.07 9.32 -23.06
C SER A 92 -17.70 9.82 -23.46
N LYS A 93 -17.51 11.12 -23.45
CA LYS A 93 -16.18 11.73 -23.45
C LYS A 93 -15.56 11.39 -22.09
N ALA A 94 -14.95 10.20 -21.99
CA ALA A 94 -13.87 10.03 -21.04
C ALA A 94 -12.79 11.04 -21.47
N GLY A 95 -12.48 12.01 -20.62
CA GLY A 95 -11.46 13.01 -20.93
C GLY A 95 -10.13 12.30 -21.19
N ASP A 96 -9.31 12.86 -22.08
CA ASP A 96 -7.96 12.33 -22.39
C ASP A 96 -7.07 12.21 -21.15
N ASP A 97 -7.49 12.78 -20.01
CA ASP A 97 -6.76 12.83 -18.74
C ASP A 97 -7.18 11.71 -17.75
N GLU A 98 -8.16 10.87 -18.06
CA GLU A 98 -8.55 9.78 -17.16
C GLU A 98 -7.53 8.64 -17.19
N ARG A 99 -6.93 8.38 -16.03
CA ARG A 99 -6.03 7.25 -15.82
C ARG A 99 -6.85 6.00 -15.52
N ILE A 100 -6.58 4.92 -16.24
CA ILE A 100 -7.10 3.60 -15.91
C ILE A 100 -5.99 2.82 -15.26
N VAL A 101 -6.24 2.35 -14.05
CA VAL A 101 -5.27 1.63 -13.24
C VAL A 101 -5.72 0.19 -13.02
N TYR A 102 -4.79 -0.68 -12.67
CA TYR A 102 -5.11 -2.02 -12.20
C TYR A 102 -5.78 -1.96 -10.83
N ASP A 103 -6.46 -3.04 -10.45
CA ASP A 103 -6.94 -3.21 -9.09
C ASP A 103 -5.77 -3.17 -8.13
N ALA A 104 -5.89 -2.38 -7.05
CA ALA A 104 -4.85 -2.27 -6.05
C ALA A 104 -4.72 -3.56 -5.24
N ASP A 105 -3.50 -4.03 -5.03
CA ASP A 105 -3.23 -5.10 -4.07
C ASP A 105 -3.47 -4.62 -2.64
N HIS A 106 -3.80 -5.54 -1.75
CA HIS A 106 -3.87 -5.22 -0.32
C HIS A 106 -2.49 -4.81 0.20
N LEU A 107 -2.38 -3.56 0.59
CA LEU A 107 -1.21 -2.99 1.23
C LEU A 107 -1.51 -2.81 2.72
N PHE A 108 -0.79 -3.55 3.55
CA PHE A 108 -0.84 -3.46 5.01
C PHE A 108 0.31 -2.60 5.49
N VAL A 109 0.02 -1.63 6.33
CA VAL A 109 0.99 -0.65 6.81
C VAL A 109 0.85 -0.48 8.31
N SER A 110 1.99 -0.44 8.99
CA SER A 110 2.15 0.07 10.35
C SER A 110 3.07 1.28 10.31
N ALA A 111 2.74 2.34 11.02
CA ALA A 111 3.61 3.50 11.17
C ALA A 111 3.51 3.97 12.63
N VAL A 112 4.66 4.13 13.29
CA VAL A 112 4.76 4.49 14.70
C VAL A 112 5.95 5.43 14.87
N GLU A 113 5.71 6.58 15.48
CA GLU A 113 6.72 7.60 15.75
C GLU A 113 7.34 7.42 17.13
N GLY A 114 8.57 7.91 17.28
CA GLY A 114 9.25 8.04 18.57
C GLY A 114 9.65 6.72 19.23
N VAL A 115 9.95 5.70 18.45
CA VAL A 115 10.39 4.39 18.96
C VAL A 115 11.83 4.49 19.45
N THR A 116 12.07 4.19 20.72
CA THR A 116 13.39 4.25 21.33
C THR A 116 14.12 2.92 21.23
N ILE A 117 15.33 2.96 20.68
CA ILE A 117 16.29 1.85 20.71
C ILE A 117 17.39 2.20 21.71
N ASN A 118 17.48 1.39 22.75
CA ASN A 118 18.49 1.56 23.79
C ASN A 118 19.76 0.77 23.44
N TYR A 119 20.90 1.20 23.99
CA TYR A 119 22.10 0.39 23.93
C TYR A 119 21.86 -0.95 24.64
N SER A 120 22.07 -2.03 23.91
CA SER A 120 22.02 -3.38 24.45
C SER A 120 22.98 -4.27 23.64
N ASP A 121 23.76 -5.08 24.34
CA ASP A 121 24.59 -6.14 23.77
C ASP A 121 23.81 -7.45 23.55
N LYS A 122 22.50 -7.44 23.82
CA LYS A 122 21.58 -8.55 23.63
C LYS A 122 20.48 -8.14 22.65
N LEU A 123 19.95 -9.13 21.92
CA LEU A 123 18.71 -8.95 21.18
C LEU A 123 17.58 -8.63 22.16
N ASP A 124 16.92 -7.51 21.92
CA ASP A 124 15.77 -7.08 22.69
C ASP A 124 14.55 -6.94 21.76
N THR A 125 13.35 -6.95 22.32
CA THR A 125 12.11 -6.80 21.55
C THR A 125 11.82 -5.32 21.35
N LEU A 126 11.62 -4.93 20.10
CA LEU A 126 11.22 -3.56 19.77
C LEU A 126 9.70 -3.44 19.91
N TYR A 127 9.28 -2.53 20.76
CA TYR A 127 7.88 -2.20 21.00
C TYR A 127 7.56 -0.78 20.52
N THR A 128 6.26 -0.52 20.32
CA THR A 128 5.78 0.86 20.18
C THR A 128 6.03 1.65 21.48
N PRO A 129 6.03 3.00 21.46
CA PRO A 129 6.17 3.80 22.68
C PRO A 129 5.19 3.45 23.79
N GLU A 130 4.00 2.97 23.44
CA GLU A 130 2.96 2.51 24.35
C GLU A 130 3.17 1.07 24.86
N GLY A 131 4.24 0.40 24.41
CA GLY A 131 4.58 -0.97 24.79
C GLY A 131 3.84 -2.05 24.02
N GLY A 132 3.17 -1.70 22.94
CA GLY A 132 2.45 -2.63 22.05
C GLY A 132 3.31 -3.16 20.90
N TYR A 133 2.75 -4.10 20.15
CA TYR A 133 3.33 -4.59 18.90
C TYR A 133 3.03 -3.64 17.74
N PHE A 134 3.81 -3.74 16.67
CA PHE A 134 3.57 -2.99 15.42
C PHE A 134 2.42 -3.65 14.66
N GLU A 135 1.22 -3.13 14.84
CA GLU A 135 0.01 -3.61 14.16
C GLU A 135 -0.12 -2.95 12.78
N ALA A 136 -0.36 -3.76 11.76
CA ALA A 136 -0.50 -3.29 10.40
C ALA A 136 -1.96 -3.33 9.94
N GLU A 137 -2.41 -2.21 9.38
CA GLU A 137 -3.75 -2.04 8.83
C GLU A 137 -3.71 -1.91 7.30
N SER A 138 -4.75 -2.42 6.64
CA SER A 138 -4.87 -2.24 5.20
C SER A 138 -5.19 -0.78 4.84
N VAL A 139 -4.38 -0.20 3.96
CA VAL A 139 -4.67 1.13 3.36
C VAL A 139 -5.55 1.01 2.12
N VAL A 140 -5.75 -0.20 1.61
CA VAL A 140 -6.62 -0.48 0.47
C VAL A 140 -7.96 -1.01 0.98
N LYS A 141 -9.06 -0.41 0.50
CA LYS A 141 -10.42 -0.84 0.80
C LYS A 141 -11.02 -1.53 -0.41
N SER A 142 -11.59 -2.71 -0.20
CA SER A 142 -12.32 -3.45 -1.23
C SER A 142 -13.81 -3.18 -1.13
N TYR A 143 -14.43 -2.93 -2.27
CA TYR A 143 -15.86 -2.72 -2.38
C TYR A 143 -16.46 -3.82 -3.26
N TYR A 144 -17.50 -4.48 -2.77
CA TYR A 144 -18.30 -5.39 -3.60
C TYR A 144 -19.40 -4.60 -4.30
N ILE A 145 -19.37 -4.59 -5.64
CA ILE A 145 -20.37 -3.89 -6.46
C ILE A 145 -21.14 -4.92 -7.26
N GLN A 146 -22.46 -4.92 -7.10
CA GLN A 146 -23.35 -5.77 -7.88
C GLN A 146 -24.22 -4.92 -8.79
N VAL A 147 -24.12 -5.12 -10.10
CA VAL A 147 -24.93 -4.45 -11.11
C VAL A 147 -25.91 -5.43 -11.73
N LYS A 148 -27.21 -5.16 -11.60
CA LYS A 148 -28.27 -5.96 -12.21
C LYS A 148 -28.69 -5.33 -13.54
N VAL A 149 -28.37 -5.98 -14.65
CA VAL A 149 -28.71 -5.51 -15.99
C VAL A 149 -29.88 -6.30 -16.55
N LYS A 150 -30.92 -5.59 -17.04
CA LYS A 150 -32.07 -6.18 -17.76
C LYS A 150 -31.79 -6.16 -19.27
N GLY A 151 -32.29 -7.14 -19.99
CA GLY A 151 -32.20 -7.18 -21.47
C GLY A 151 -30.85 -7.64 -22.01
N MET A 152 -30.07 -8.41 -21.24
CA MET A 152 -28.73 -8.91 -21.61
C MET A 152 -28.64 -9.61 -22.97
N LYS A 153 -29.75 -10.22 -23.46
CA LYS A 153 -29.82 -10.86 -24.80
C LYS A 153 -29.55 -9.90 -25.97
N TYR A 154 -29.62 -8.59 -25.72
CA TYR A 154 -29.36 -7.55 -26.74
C TYR A 154 -28.01 -6.86 -26.55
N VAL A 155 -27.21 -7.28 -25.56
CA VAL A 155 -25.92 -6.67 -25.21
C VAL A 155 -24.80 -7.57 -25.66
N SER A 156 -23.94 -7.09 -26.54
CA SER A 156 -22.76 -7.82 -27.02
C SER A 156 -21.57 -7.69 -26.08
N SER A 157 -21.46 -6.57 -25.37
CA SER A 157 -20.42 -6.32 -24.36
C SER A 157 -20.89 -5.27 -23.35
N ALA A 158 -20.39 -5.34 -22.14
CA ALA A 158 -20.61 -4.34 -21.10
C ALA A 158 -19.29 -4.03 -20.39
N VAL A 159 -19.04 -2.76 -20.10
CA VAL A 159 -17.90 -2.29 -19.33
C VAL A 159 -18.43 -1.42 -18.19
N ALA A 160 -17.95 -1.66 -16.99
CA ALA A 160 -18.22 -0.82 -15.84
C ALA A 160 -16.94 -0.02 -15.51
N VAL A 161 -17.10 1.28 -15.26
CA VAL A 161 -16.02 2.17 -14.84
C VAL A 161 -16.39 2.78 -13.51
N LEU A 162 -15.49 2.69 -12.54
CA LEU A 162 -15.61 3.33 -11.24
C LEU A 162 -14.64 4.52 -11.21
N GLY A 163 -15.17 5.72 -11.10
CA GLY A 163 -14.39 6.96 -11.00
C GLY A 163 -14.31 7.49 -9.58
N GLY A 164 -13.48 8.52 -9.37
CA GLY A 164 -13.30 9.19 -8.08
C GLY A 164 -12.47 8.43 -7.06
N MET A 165 -11.67 7.48 -7.51
CA MET A 165 -10.73 6.75 -6.66
C MET A 165 -9.46 7.58 -6.44
N ALA A 166 -8.83 7.41 -5.27
CA ALA A 166 -7.54 8.04 -4.99
C ALA A 166 -6.46 7.51 -5.93
N GLY A 167 -5.64 8.40 -6.50
CA GLY A 167 -4.52 8.03 -7.37
C GLY A 167 -3.31 7.53 -6.59
N SER A 168 -3.15 8.00 -5.35
CA SER A 168 -2.07 7.60 -4.45
C SER A 168 -2.41 7.86 -2.99
N VAL A 169 -1.68 7.22 -2.09
CA VAL A 169 -1.77 7.43 -0.65
C VAL A 169 -0.37 7.53 -0.05
N GLN A 170 -0.14 8.55 0.75
CA GLN A 170 1.06 8.65 1.60
C GLN A 170 0.86 7.66 2.75
N ILE A 171 1.74 6.66 2.87
CA ILE A 171 1.41 5.46 3.65
C ILE A 171 1.58 5.64 5.17
N THR A 172 2.38 6.57 5.62
CA THR A 172 2.59 6.87 7.04
C THR A 172 1.51 7.80 7.59
N SER A 173 1.19 8.90 6.90
CA SER A 173 0.14 9.85 7.30
C SER A 173 -1.27 9.44 6.90
N ARG A 174 -1.42 8.48 5.98
CA ARG A 174 -2.70 8.07 5.38
C ARG A 174 -3.36 9.15 4.51
N GLU A 175 -2.65 10.20 4.15
CA GLU A 175 -3.17 11.21 3.25
C GLU A 175 -3.36 10.67 1.84
N VAL A 176 -4.53 10.93 1.26
CA VAL A 176 -4.89 10.47 -0.08
C VAL A 176 -4.81 11.61 -1.09
N ASN A 177 -4.32 11.29 -2.29
CA ASN A 177 -4.26 12.22 -3.41
C ASN A 177 -5.12 11.70 -4.56
N TYR A 178 -6.02 12.55 -5.06
CA TYR A 178 -6.97 12.26 -6.15
C TYR A 178 -6.52 12.77 -7.53
N LYS A 179 -5.26 13.21 -7.64
CA LYS A 179 -4.68 13.73 -8.88
C LYS A 179 -3.84 12.70 -9.59
#